data_8324708d7d2ad033a6ceabae253b1c2e
#
_entry.id   8324708d7d2ad033a6ceabae253b1c2e
#
_cell.length_a   1.000
_cell.length_b   1.000
_cell.length_c   1.000
_cell.angle_alpha   90.00
_cell.angle_beta   90.00
_cell.angle_gamma   90.00
#
_symmetry.space_group_name_H-M   'P 1'
#
loop_
_entity.id
_entity.type
_entity.pdbx_description
1 polymer ?
#
loop_
_entity_poly.entity_id
_entity_poly.type
_entity_poly.pdbx_seq_one_letter_code
_entity_poly.pdbx_strand_id
1 'polypeptide(L)'
;ETIANAGKLKIPYTTGILIGIGETKEEVAESLMAIRDLYDQYGHIQEVIIQNFTPIPGIEMEDWPEPSFLDMIRTVIAGTLLFGDTDVSIQVPPNLNNETAQIFLLCGADDWGGVSPVSPDYVNITSPWPGIDELEKLTVDAGFELTERLCIYEKYINGEWLNNNLLEKISNLS
;
A
#
# COMPACT_ATOMS: atom_id res chain seq x y z
N GLU A 1 8.03 -10.28 13.36
CA GLU A 1 8.10 -11.75 13.29
C GLU A 1 7.32 -12.28 12.09
N THR A 2 6.03 -11.91 11.91
CA THR A 2 5.17 -12.40 10.81
C THR A 2 5.76 -12.12 9.42
N ILE A 3 6.18 -10.88 9.15
CA ILE A 3 6.79 -10.49 7.88
C ILE A 3 8.07 -11.30 7.59
N ALA A 4 8.95 -11.45 8.61
CA ALA A 4 10.15 -12.25 8.48
C ALA A 4 9.86 -13.75 8.23
N ASN A 5 8.79 -14.28 8.80
CA ASN A 5 8.38 -15.67 8.54
C ASN A 5 7.83 -15.85 7.12
N ALA A 6 7.09 -14.87 6.60
CA ALA A 6 6.68 -14.86 5.20
C ALA A 6 7.90 -14.89 4.27
N GLY A 7 8.93 -14.08 4.56
CA GLY A 7 10.18 -14.08 3.80
C GLY A 7 10.90 -15.41 3.81
N LYS A 8 11.03 -16.04 4.98
CA LYS A 8 11.63 -17.39 5.10
C LYS A 8 10.88 -18.45 4.31
N LEU A 9 9.58 -18.31 4.19
CA LEU A 9 8.69 -19.23 3.47
C LEU A 9 8.53 -18.86 1.99
N LYS A 10 9.20 -17.80 1.51
CA LYS A 10 9.07 -17.28 0.15
C LYS A 10 7.60 -16.96 -0.22
N ILE A 11 6.89 -16.30 0.68
CA ILE A 11 5.54 -15.82 0.44
C ILE A 11 5.63 -14.34 0.08
N PRO A 12 5.27 -13.92 -1.15
CA PRO A 12 5.17 -12.50 -1.50
C PRO A 12 4.24 -11.77 -0.52
N TYR A 13 4.67 -10.65 -0.01
CA TYR A 13 4.02 -10.03 1.15
C TYR A 13 3.77 -8.54 0.94
N THR A 14 2.54 -8.12 1.19
CA THR A 14 2.18 -6.71 1.33
C THR A 14 2.19 -6.36 2.81
N THR A 15 2.87 -5.28 3.16
CA THR A 15 2.94 -4.75 4.52
C THR A 15 2.76 -3.23 4.50
N GLY A 16 2.87 -2.57 5.63
CA GLY A 16 2.74 -1.12 5.66
C GLY A 16 2.84 -0.55 7.06
N ILE A 17 2.59 0.74 7.13
CA ILE A 17 2.55 1.50 8.37
C ILE A 17 1.24 2.29 8.45
N LEU A 18 0.73 2.47 9.67
CA LEU A 18 -0.36 3.37 9.98
C LEU A 18 0.25 4.60 10.65
N ILE A 19 -0.05 5.78 10.13
CA ILE A 19 0.45 7.03 10.68
C ILE A 19 -0.68 7.88 11.27
N GLY A 20 -0.35 8.71 12.27
CA GLY A 20 -1.30 9.55 12.98
C GLY A 20 -1.87 8.91 14.24
N ILE A 21 -1.22 7.88 14.79
CA ILE A 21 -1.62 7.18 16.02
C ILE A 21 -0.81 7.59 17.25
N GLY A 22 -0.01 8.67 17.14
CA GLY A 22 0.81 9.23 18.23
C GLY A 22 2.30 8.96 18.11
N GLU A 23 2.72 8.34 17.02
CA GLU A 23 4.13 8.08 16.70
C GLU A 23 4.90 9.37 16.36
N THR A 24 6.19 9.35 16.58
CA THR A 24 7.13 10.40 16.16
C THR A 24 7.57 10.18 14.70
N LYS A 25 8.16 11.20 14.09
CA LYS A 25 8.73 11.09 12.73
C LYS A 25 9.90 10.11 12.67
N GLU A 26 10.65 10.03 13.75
CA GLU A 26 11.73 9.08 13.93
C GLU A 26 11.19 7.64 13.93
N GLU A 27 10.11 7.37 14.65
CA GLU A 27 9.46 6.05 14.68
C GLU A 27 8.86 5.65 13.33
N VAL A 28 8.32 6.62 12.57
CA VAL A 28 7.88 6.39 11.18
C VAL A 28 9.07 5.96 10.32
N ALA A 29 10.19 6.69 10.40
CA ALA A 29 11.40 6.36 9.64
C ALA A 29 11.97 4.99 10.04
N GLU A 30 12.06 4.70 11.33
CA GLU A 30 12.53 3.39 11.85
C GLU A 30 11.63 2.25 11.36
N SER A 31 10.32 2.46 11.31
CA SER A 31 9.36 1.46 10.81
C SER A 31 9.56 1.17 9.33
N LEU A 32 9.75 2.20 8.49
CA LEU A 32 10.06 2.04 7.08
C LEU A 32 11.41 1.36 6.87
N MET A 33 12.44 1.72 7.65
CA MET A 33 13.77 1.09 7.60
C MET A 33 13.69 -0.39 8.00
N ALA A 34 12.91 -0.74 9.02
CA ALA A 34 12.72 -2.13 9.42
C ALA A 34 12.05 -2.98 8.32
N ILE A 35 11.11 -2.38 7.56
CA ILE A 35 10.52 -3.04 6.38
C ILE A 35 11.57 -3.20 5.28
N ARG A 36 12.40 -2.17 5.03
CA ARG A 36 13.48 -2.23 4.04
C ARG A 36 14.51 -3.30 4.39
N ASP A 37 14.94 -3.42 5.63
CA ASP A 37 15.87 -4.45 6.10
C ASP A 37 15.33 -5.87 5.83
N LEU A 38 14.02 -6.07 6.02
CA LEU A 38 13.36 -7.35 5.73
C LEU A 38 13.28 -7.62 4.22
N TYR A 39 13.06 -6.58 3.41
CA TYR A 39 13.12 -6.71 1.96
C TYR A 39 14.54 -7.08 1.49
N ASP A 40 15.55 -6.39 1.99
CA ASP A 40 16.95 -6.64 1.63
C ASP A 40 17.37 -8.06 2.03
N GLN A 41 16.84 -8.58 3.12
CA GLN A 41 17.15 -9.93 3.59
C GLN A 41 16.45 -11.03 2.80
N TYR A 42 15.20 -10.84 2.38
CA TYR A 42 14.37 -11.92 1.84
C TYR A 42 13.81 -11.65 0.44
N GLY A 43 13.78 -10.42 -0.03
CA GLY A 43 13.25 -10.04 -1.35
C GLY A 43 11.76 -10.30 -1.56
N HIS A 44 10.98 -10.47 -0.48
CA HIS A 44 9.59 -10.96 -0.53
C HIS A 44 8.53 -9.89 -0.40
N ILE A 45 8.91 -8.66 -0.04
CA ILE A 45 7.96 -7.55 0.10
C ILE A 45 7.72 -6.97 -1.28
N GLN A 46 6.48 -7.00 -1.71
CA GLN A 46 6.04 -6.50 -3.01
C GLN A 46 5.48 -5.07 -2.92
N GLU A 47 4.96 -4.68 -1.76
CA GLU A 47 4.20 -3.45 -1.59
C GLU A 47 4.27 -2.96 -0.14
N VAL A 48 4.42 -1.65 0.03
CA VAL A 48 4.38 -0.96 1.32
C VAL A 48 3.22 0.03 1.32
N ILE A 49 2.23 -0.25 2.17
CA ILE A 49 1.05 0.61 2.35
C ILE A 49 1.41 1.73 3.34
N ILE A 50 1.20 2.97 2.93
CA ILE A 50 1.23 4.13 3.82
C ILE A 50 -0.21 4.58 4.04
N GLN A 51 -0.75 4.23 5.19
CA GLN A 51 -2.14 4.48 5.55
C GLN A 51 -2.22 5.57 6.60
N ASN A 52 -3.10 6.56 6.39
CA ASN A 52 -3.47 7.52 7.44
C ASN A 52 -4.48 6.90 8.39
N PHE A 53 -4.33 7.21 9.67
CA PHE A 53 -5.37 6.95 10.68
C PHE A 53 -6.57 7.87 10.39
N THR A 54 -7.77 7.29 10.43
CA THR A 54 -9.03 8.02 10.37
C THR A 54 -9.88 7.59 11.57
N PRO A 55 -10.27 8.51 12.45
CA PRO A 55 -11.08 8.17 13.61
C PRO A 55 -12.49 7.74 13.18
N ILE A 56 -12.97 6.68 13.81
CA ILE A 56 -14.33 6.19 13.62
C ILE A 56 -15.06 6.11 14.98
N PRO A 57 -16.39 6.32 15.02
CA PRO A 57 -17.15 6.22 16.27
C PRO A 57 -17.02 4.85 16.92
N GLY A 58 -16.89 4.83 18.25
CA GLY A 58 -16.89 3.61 19.06
C GLY A 58 -15.53 2.94 19.26
N ILE A 59 -14.43 3.52 18.76
CA ILE A 59 -13.08 3.09 19.08
C ILE A 59 -12.47 3.96 20.19
N GLU A 60 -11.43 3.47 20.86
CA GLU A 60 -10.75 4.21 21.93
C GLU A 60 -10.14 5.54 21.46
N MET A 61 -9.78 5.63 20.18
CA MET A 61 -9.20 6.81 19.55
C MET A 61 -10.22 7.61 18.71
N GLU A 62 -11.52 7.55 19.00
CA GLU A 62 -12.56 8.24 18.21
C GLU A 62 -12.40 9.77 18.17
N ASP A 63 -11.84 10.36 19.22
CA ASP A 63 -11.54 11.80 19.33
C ASP A 63 -10.10 12.16 18.95
N TRP A 64 -9.31 11.19 18.46
CA TRP A 64 -7.92 11.44 18.07
C TRP A 64 -7.85 12.17 16.73
N PRO A 65 -6.95 13.16 16.57
CA PRO A 65 -6.85 13.86 15.32
C PRO A 65 -6.26 12.97 14.22
N GLU A 66 -6.73 13.16 12.99
CA GLU A 66 -6.07 12.59 11.81
C GLU A 66 -4.67 13.20 11.63
N PRO A 67 -3.73 12.48 11.01
CA PRO A 67 -2.44 13.04 10.64
C PRO A 67 -2.62 14.19 9.66
N SER A 68 -1.72 15.17 9.71
CA SER A 68 -1.78 16.26 8.75
C SER A 68 -1.48 15.75 7.33
N PHE A 69 -2.09 16.39 6.32
CA PHE A 69 -1.76 16.12 4.92
C PHE A 69 -0.26 16.21 4.62
N LEU A 70 0.44 17.13 5.29
CA LEU A 70 1.88 17.30 5.12
C LEU A 70 2.69 16.13 5.73
N ASP A 71 2.19 15.50 6.80
CA ASP A 71 2.82 14.31 7.36
C ASP A 71 2.64 13.12 6.43
N MET A 72 1.46 12.98 5.80
CA MET A 72 1.24 11.99 4.74
C MET A 72 2.22 12.18 3.57
N ILE A 73 2.30 13.39 3.00
CA ILE A 73 3.24 13.69 1.90
C ILE A 73 4.68 13.32 2.28
N ARG A 74 5.15 13.72 3.45
CA ARG A 74 6.51 13.43 3.92
C ARG A 74 6.76 11.93 4.03
N THR A 75 5.78 11.19 4.52
CA THR A 75 5.90 9.75 4.70
C THR A 75 5.91 9.02 3.36
N VAL A 76 5.05 9.41 2.41
CA VAL A 76 5.06 8.85 1.04
C VAL A 76 6.39 9.12 0.36
N ILE A 77 6.89 10.37 0.39
CA ILE A 77 8.19 10.72 -0.18
C ILE A 77 9.33 9.93 0.50
N ALA A 78 9.29 9.78 1.83
CA ALA A 78 10.29 9.00 2.55
C ALA A 78 10.27 7.52 2.13
N GLY A 79 9.08 6.91 1.99
CA GLY A 79 8.92 5.56 1.45
C GLY A 79 9.46 5.45 0.02
N THR A 80 9.05 6.35 -0.86
CA THR A 80 9.53 6.38 -2.25
C THR A 80 11.05 6.49 -2.36
N LEU A 81 11.67 7.35 -1.57
CA LEU A 81 13.13 7.50 -1.55
C LEU A 81 13.83 6.26 -0.99
N LEU A 82 13.27 5.65 0.05
CA LEU A 82 13.85 4.48 0.71
C LEU A 82 13.78 3.22 -0.15
N PHE A 83 12.72 3.08 -0.95
CA PHE A 83 12.49 1.91 -1.81
C PHE A 83 12.78 2.18 -3.29
N GLY A 84 13.22 3.39 -3.66
CA GLY A 84 13.37 3.81 -5.06
C GLY A 84 14.44 3.08 -5.88
N ASP A 85 15.32 2.31 -5.24
CA ASP A 85 16.29 1.40 -5.89
C ASP A 85 15.79 -0.06 -5.93
N THR A 86 14.52 -0.28 -5.58
CA THR A 86 13.86 -1.59 -5.55
C THR A 86 12.65 -1.59 -6.48
N ASP A 87 12.01 -2.74 -6.59
CA ASP A 87 10.74 -2.93 -7.28
C ASP A 87 9.56 -3.11 -6.29
N VAL A 88 9.69 -2.50 -5.10
CA VAL A 88 8.63 -2.44 -4.09
C VAL A 88 7.74 -1.23 -4.37
N SER A 89 6.44 -1.45 -4.56
CA SER A 89 5.48 -0.38 -4.75
C SER A 89 5.11 0.34 -3.46
N ILE A 90 4.84 1.63 -3.56
CA ILE A 90 4.31 2.44 -2.46
C ILE A 90 2.82 2.66 -2.71
N GLN A 91 2.00 2.08 -1.84
CA GLN A 91 0.55 2.18 -1.91
C GLN A 91 0.02 3.25 -0.95
N VAL A 92 -0.97 4.00 -1.40
CA VAL A 92 -1.80 4.88 -0.56
C VAL A 92 -3.27 4.55 -0.79
N PRO A 93 -4.07 4.25 0.27
CA PRO A 93 -5.48 3.94 0.12
C PRO A 93 -6.27 5.13 -0.43
N PRO A 94 -6.92 5.00 -1.60
CA PRO A 94 -7.60 6.14 -2.24
C PRO A 94 -8.87 6.55 -1.51
N ASN A 95 -9.57 5.62 -0.86
CA ASN A 95 -10.80 5.91 -0.11
C ASN A 95 -10.59 6.78 1.13
N LEU A 96 -9.41 6.75 1.71
CA LEU A 96 -9.07 7.61 2.86
C LEU A 96 -8.54 8.98 2.42
N ASN A 97 -8.30 9.19 1.13
CA ASN A 97 -7.59 10.33 0.59
C ASN A 97 -8.25 10.91 -0.68
N ASN A 98 -9.56 10.77 -0.84
CA ASN A 98 -10.31 11.08 -2.06
C ASN A 98 -9.97 12.45 -2.68
N GLU A 99 -9.83 13.51 -1.87
CA GLU A 99 -9.55 14.87 -2.36
C GLU A 99 -8.07 15.12 -2.67
N THR A 100 -7.18 14.26 -2.19
CA THR A 100 -5.72 14.48 -2.20
C THR A 100 -4.94 13.36 -2.88
N ALA A 101 -5.62 12.30 -3.29
CA ALA A 101 -5.03 11.08 -3.85
C ALA A 101 -4.02 11.37 -4.97
N GLN A 102 -4.36 12.27 -5.91
CA GLN A 102 -3.48 12.65 -7.02
C GLN A 102 -2.11 13.18 -6.58
N ILE A 103 -2.05 13.87 -5.42
CA ILE A 103 -0.80 14.44 -4.93
C ILE A 103 0.15 13.33 -4.48
N PHE A 104 -0.37 12.22 -3.98
CA PHE A 104 0.47 11.09 -3.58
C PHE A 104 1.11 10.38 -4.77
N LEU A 105 0.44 10.33 -5.93
CA LEU A 105 1.08 9.88 -7.19
C LEU A 105 2.27 10.76 -7.55
N LEU A 106 2.12 12.09 -7.45
CA LEU A 106 3.22 13.04 -7.69
C LEU A 106 4.33 12.94 -6.64
N CYS A 107 4.04 12.39 -5.46
CA CYS A 107 5.03 12.12 -4.39
C CYS A 107 5.70 10.74 -4.55
N GLY A 108 5.27 9.94 -5.53
CA GLY A 108 5.87 8.65 -5.86
C GLY A 108 5.10 7.43 -5.41
N ALA A 109 3.85 7.57 -4.93
CA ALA A 109 2.96 6.43 -4.81
C ALA A 109 2.64 5.90 -6.23
N ASP A 110 2.67 4.59 -6.40
CA ASP A 110 2.51 3.93 -7.70
C ASP A 110 1.48 2.79 -7.67
N ASP A 111 0.77 2.63 -6.56
CA ASP A 111 -0.26 1.62 -6.41
C ASP A 111 -1.43 2.14 -5.54
N TRP A 112 -2.65 1.79 -5.94
CA TRP A 112 -3.87 2.09 -5.19
C TRP A 112 -4.32 0.93 -4.29
N GLY A 113 -3.69 -0.24 -4.45
CA GLY A 113 -4.04 -1.45 -3.73
C GLY A 113 -5.32 -2.11 -4.21
N GLY A 114 -5.91 -2.89 -3.34
CA GLY A 114 -7.16 -3.61 -3.63
C GLY A 114 -8.37 -2.72 -3.47
N VAL A 115 -8.87 -2.14 -4.54
CA VAL A 115 -10.09 -1.33 -4.56
C VAL A 115 -11.30 -2.20 -4.89
N SER A 116 -12.36 -2.12 -4.09
CA SER A 116 -13.61 -2.84 -4.33
C SER A 116 -14.81 -1.89 -4.49
N PRO A 117 -15.24 -1.61 -5.73
CA PRO A 117 -16.42 -0.77 -5.94
C PRO A 117 -17.75 -1.46 -5.58
N VAL A 118 -17.73 -2.76 -5.29
CA VAL A 118 -18.93 -3.58 -5.00
C VAL A 118 -19.10 -3.89 -3.52
N SER A 119 -18.05 -3.85 -2.71
CA SER A 119 -18.13 -4.12 -1.27
C SER A 119 -17.67 -2.90 -0.48
N PRO A 120 -18.33 -2.60 0.65
CA PRO A 120 -17.86 -1.52 1.52
C PRO A 120 -16.52 -1.88 2.15
N ASP A 121 -15.77 -0.85 2.53
CA ASP A 121 -14.65 -1.02 3.45
C ASP A 121 -15.21 -1.28 4.86
N TYR A 122 -15.03 -2.50 5.36
CA TYR A 122 -15.52 -2.88 6.69
C TYR A 122 -14.62 -2.41 7.83
N VAL A 123 -13.44 -1.90 7.53
CA VAL A 123 -12.51 -1.29 8.49
C VAL A 123 -12.77 0.21 8.58
N ASN A 124 -12.82 0.88 7.43
CA ASN A 124 -13.05 2.32 7.33
C ASN A 124 -14.46 2.60 6.80
N ILE A 125 -15.47 2.25 7.57
CA ILE A 125 -16.89 2.23 7.16
C ILE A 125 -17.44 3.57 6.70
N THR A 126 -16.80 4.67 7.08
CA THR A 126 -17.16 6.04 6.70
C THR A 126 -16.49 6.50 5.42
N SER A 127 -15.57 5.71 4.88
CA SER A 127 -14.75 6.07 3.71
C SER A 127 -15.00 5.06 2.58
N PRO A 128 -16.03 5.28 1.75
CA PRO A 128 -16.35 4.36 0.66
C PRO A 128 -15.25 4.35 -0.40
N TRP A 129 -15.07 3.20 -1.05
CA TRP A 129 -14.15 3.08 -2.18
C TRP A 129 -14.61 3.96 -3.35
N PRO A 130 -13.69 4.65 -4.04
CA PRO A 130 -14.01 5.32 -5.31
C PRO A 130 -14.43 4.30 -6.37
N GLY A 131 -15.23 4.74 -7.33
CA GLY A 131 -15.49 3.96 -8.53
C GLY A 131 -14.23 3.79 -9.38
N ILE A 132 -14.12 2.70 -10.14
CA ILE A 132 -12.95 2.46 -11.00
C ILE A 132 -12.77 3.58 -12.02
N ASP A 133 -13.87 4.04 -12.66
CA ASP A 133 -13.84 5.14 -13.61
C ASP A 133 -13.36 6.47 -12.97
N GLU A 134 -13.73 6.70 -11.71
CA GLU A 134 -13.27 7.86 -10.94
C GLU A 134 -11.78 7.75 -10.63
N LEU A 135 -11.32 6.58 -10.21
CA LEU A 135 -9.91 6.32 -9.92
C LEU A 135 -9.06 6.43 -11.17
N GLU A 136 -9.54 5.90 -12.31
CA GLU A 136 -8.89 6.07 -13.62
C GLU A 136 -8.75 7.55 -13.97
N LYS A 137 -9.83 8.32 -13.84
CA LYS A 137 -9.79 9.76 -14.11
C LYS A 137 -8.79 10.47 -13.21
N LEU A 138 -8.79 10.20 -11.90
CA LEU A 138 -7.84 10.78 -10.95
C LEU A 138 -6.39 10.48 -11.34
N THR A 139 -6.12 9.25 -11.77
CA THR A 139 -4.80 8.79 -12.18
C THR A 139 -4.34 9.46 -13.47
N VAL A 140 -5.22 9.52 -14.48
CA VAL A 140 -4.94 10.17 -15.77
C VAL A 140 -4.76 11.68 -15.63
N ASP A 141 -5.59 12.34 -14.83
CA ASP A 141 -5.48 13.80 -14.56
C ASP A 141 -4.16 14.16 -13.85
N ALA A 142 -3.56 13.21 -13.12
CA ALA A 142 -2.22 13.34 -12.53
C ALA A 142 -1.08 13.03 -13.52
N GLY A 143 -1.39 12.60 -14.75
CA GLY A 143 -0.42 12.28 -15.80
C GLY A 143 0.08 10.84 -15.81
N PHE A 144 -0.63 9.93 -15.15
CA PHE A 144 -0.31 8.50 -15.07
C PHE A 144 -1.38 7.65 -15.77
N GLU A 145 -1.11 6.37 -15.92
CA GLU A 145 -2.04 5.36 -16.45
C GLU A 145 -2.47 4.42 -15.34
N LEU A 146 -3.77 4.13 -15.24
CA LEU A 146 -4.28 3.11 -14.33
C LEU A 146 -4.26 1.75 -15.02
N THR A 147 -3.56 0.80 -14.40
CA THR A 147 -3.45 -0.57 -14.92
C THR A 147 -3.97 -1.57 -13.89
N GLU A 148 -4.84 -2.48 -14.31
CA GLU A 148 -5.28 -3.59 -13.47
C GLU A 148 -4.15 -4.60 -13.28
N ARG A 149 -3.98 -5.11 -12.07
CA ARG A 149 -3.02 -6.17 -11.74
C ARG A 149 -3.64 -7.24 -10.85
N LEU A 150 -3.01 -8.39 -10.81
CA LEU A 150 -3.30 -9.41 -9.80
C LEU A 150 -2.80 -8.95 -8.42
N CYS A 151 -3.31 -9.57 -7.35
CA CYS A 151 -2.83 -9.33 -5.99
C CYS A 151 -1.38 -9.75 -5.76
N ILE A 152 -0.81 -10.55 -6.65
CA ILE A 152 0.62 -10.90 -6.70
C ILE A 152 1.29 -10.17 -7.86
N TYR A 153 2.46 -9.57 -7.61
CA TYR A 153 3.21 -8.86 -8.63
C TYR A 153 3.92 -9.82 -9.57
N GLU A 154 4.06 -9.45 -10.85
CA GLU A 154 4.59 -10.30 -11.92
C GLU A 154 5.94 -10.95 -11.58
N LYS A 155 6.85 -10.22 -10.91
CA LYS A 155 8.16 -10.73 -10.51
C LYS A 155 8.11 -11.99 -9.65
N TYR A 156 6.99 -12.22 -8.95
CA TYR A 156 6.78 -13.39 -8.10
C TYR A 156 6.01 -14.51 -8.79
N ILE A 157 5.56 -14.31 -10.03
CA ILE A 157 4.83 -15.32 -10.81
C ILE A 157 5.83 -16.28 -11.48
N ASN A 158 6.51 -17.06 -10.68
CA ASN A 158 7.48 -18.06 -11.15
C ASN A 158 7.64 -19.21 -10.14
N GLY A 159 8.35 -20.25 -10.54
CA GLY A 159 8.51 -21.48 -9.74
C GLY A 159 9.36 -21.34 -8.48
N GLU A 160 10.00 -20.21 -8.24
CA GLU A 160 10.69 -19.92 -6.99
C GLU A 160 9.71 -19.54 -5.87
N TRP A 161 8.63 -18.85 -6.21
CA TRP A 161 7.66 -18.29 -5.29
C TRP A 161 6.33 -19.03 -5.27
N LEU A 162 5.93 -19.62 -6.40
CA LEU A 162 4.65 -20.28 -6.55
C LEU A 162 4.83 -21.77 -6.94
N ASN A 163 3.92 -22.59 -6.45
CA ASN A 163 3.82 -23.97 -6.92
C ASN A 163 3.18 -24.05 -8.32
N ASN A 164 3.42 -25.17 -9.03
CA ASN A 164 2.95 -25.36 -10.41
C ASN A 164 1.44 -25.21 -10.56
N ASN A 165 0.64 -25.64 -9.58
CA ASN A 165 -0.83 -25.50 -9.64
C ASN A 165 -1.28 -24.05 -9.65
N LEU A 166 -0.63 -23.18 -8.88
CA LEU A 166 -0.92 -21.73 -8.87
C LEU A 166 -0.44 -21.08 -10.17
N LEU A 167 0.72 -21.45 -10.68
CA LEU A 167 1.22 -20.94 -11.98
C LEU A 167 0.28 -21.28 -13.13
N GLU A 168 -0.22 -22.51 -13.19
CA GLU A 168 -1.22 -22.93 -14.20
C GLU A 168 -2.53 -22.13 -14.08
N LYS A 169 -2.99 -21.88 -12.86
CA LYS A 169 -4.20 -21.07 -12.64
C LYS A 169 -4.03 -19.63 -13.09
N ILE A 170 -2.90 -19.01 -12.77
CA ILE A 170 -2.61 -17.61 -13.16
C ILE A 170 -2.51 -17.50 -14.68
N SER A 171 -1.80 -18.44 -15.35
CA SER A 171 -1.69 -18.42 -16.83
C SER A 171 -3.02 -18.61 -17.56
N ASN A 172 -4.06 -19.08 -16.90
CA ASN A 172 -5.41 -19.18 -17.46
C ASN A 172 -6.27 -17.92 -17.20
N LEU A 173 -5.76 -16.93 -16.44
CA LEU A 173 -6.44 -15.65 -16.19
C LEU A 173 -5.96 -14.56 -17.16
N SER A 174 -4.83 -14.76 -17.80
CA SER A 174 -4.26 -13.90 -18.84
C SER A 174 -4.68 -14.38 -20.22
#